data_3b22e60600a5c36ed1ff61ca144cad2c
#
_entry.id   3b22e60600a5c36ed1ff61ca144cad2c
#
_cell.length_a   1.000
_cell.length_b   1.000
_cell.length_c   1.000
_cell.angle_alpha   90.00
_cell.angle_beta   90.00
_cell.angle_gamma   90.00
#
_symmetry.space_group_name_H-M   'P 1'
#
loop_
_entity.id
_entity.type
_entity.pdbx_description
1 polymer ?
#
loop_
_entity_poly.entity_id
_entity_poly.type
_entity_poly.pdbx_seq_one_letter_code
_entity_poly.pdbx_strand_id
1 'polypeptide(L)'
;MGFAILIHKEPSLRNRLRPSFFALFVLIATVCAAAQDPLPSWNDGAAKQAIVTFVKATTDPSNPKFVPPEQRIATFDQDGTTWVEQPMYTQLVFAFERVVALAPQHPEWKTTQPFQTVLSGDKAAMEKFSLNDLETIIVATHSGMTVEQFNSIVKDWIAQAKDERWHRHYTELVYQPMLELMHYFRANGYKTYIVTGGGQEFVRAYAEQVYGIPPEEIIGSAMDTTYSYNDQGQSVLMRDPKLLLNNNFSGKAEDIYLFTGRHPKAAFGNSTGDRQMLEYAQAGSGASLMMLVLHDDAQREYAYGPAHGLPDSNVGTFTQALYDEAKAKGWTVISMKNDWRRIFAFDK
;
A
#
# COMPACT_ATOMS: atom_id res chain seq x y z
N MET A 1 21.69 -11.65 -88.99
CA MET A 1 23.08 -11.36 -88.86
C MET A 1 23.46 -11.83 -87.46
N GLY A 2 24.04 -12.92 -87.18
CA GLY A 2 25.10 -13.64 -87.85
C GLY A 2 26.35 -13.58 -87.02
N PHE A 3 26.80 -14.78 -86.68
CA PHE A 3 28.09 -15.28 -86.23
C PHE A 3 28.15 -15.61 -84.69
N ALA A 4 28.13 -16.91 -84.34
CA ALA A 4 29.02 -18.09 -84.58
C ALA A 4 30.18 -18.14 -83.60
N ILE A 5 30.13 -19.07 -82.67
CA ILE A 5 30.94 -20.25 -82.41
C ILE A 5 32.41 -19.97 -82.04
N LEU A 6 32.82 -20.48 -80.89
CA LEU A 6 33.97 -21.36 -80.80
C LEU A 6 34.03 -22.10 -79.45
N ILE A 7 34.06 -23.39 -79.54
CA ILE A 7 34.22 -24.45 -78.59
C ILE A 7 35.69 -24.57 -78.20
N HIS A 8 36.02 -24.73 -76.90
CA HIS A 8 37.23 -25.45 -76.54
C HIS A 8 36.98 -26.37 -75.33
N LYS A 9 37.39 -27.63 -75.55
CA LYS A 9 37.32 -28.80 -74.69
C LYS A 9 38.36 -28.76 -73.55
N GLU A 10 37.96 -29.28 -72.44
CA GLU A 10 38.50 -29.95 -71.27
C GLU A 10 40.03 -30.17 -71.11
N PRO A 11 40.53 -30.40 -69.83
CA PRO A 11 40.34 -31.73 -69.25
C PRO A 11 40.11 -31.72 -67.73
N SER A 12 39.49 -32.82 -67.31
CA SER A 12 39.17 -33.28 -65.94
C SER A 12 40.35 -33.38 -65.00
N LEU A 13 40.12 -32.96 -63.73
CA LEU A 13 40.87 -33.47 -62.55
C LEU A 13 39.88 -33.80 -61.46
N ARG A 14 39.63 -35.10 -61.26
CA ARG A 14 38.96 -35.66 -60.07
C ARG A 14 39.81 -35.45 -58.82
N ASN A 15 39.37 -34.62 -57.97
CA ASN A 15 39.85 -34.60 -56.56
C ASN A 15 38.68 -35.00 -55.64
N ARG A 16 38.79 -36.18 -55.06
CA ARG A 16 37.89 -36.72 -54.04
C ARG A 16 38.13 -35.96 -52.72
N LEU A 17 37.24 -35.06 -52.38
CA LEU A 17 37.16 -34.51 -51.03
C LEU A 17 36.19 -35.35 -50.21
N ARG A 18 36.74 -36.01 -49.18
CA ARG A 18 35.96 -36.67 -48.12
C ARG A 18 35.28 -35.59 -47.27
N PRO A 19 33.96 -35.69 -46.97
CA PRO A 19 33.33 -34.80 -46.01
C PRO A 19 33.70 -35.27 -44.60
N SER A 20 34.52 -34.47 -43.90
CA SER A 20 34.69 -34.60 -42.45
C SER A 20 33.46 -33.99 -41.80
N PHE A 21 32.60 -34.86 -41.28
CA PHE A 21 31.51 -34.43 -40.40
C PHE A 21 32.12 -33.97 -39.06
N PHE A 22 32.27 -32.64 -38.88
CA PHE A 22 32.49 -32.05 -37.57
C PHE A 22 31.12 -31.94 -36.87
N ALA A 23 30.81 -32.91 -36.01
CA ALA A 23 29.67 -32.84 -35.12
C ALA A 23 29.95 -31.77 -34.07
N LEU A 24 29.41 -30.56 -34.26
CA LEU A 24 29.41 -29.49 -33.27
C LEU A 24 28.37 -29.86 -32.19
N PHE A 25 28.85 -30.45 -31.10
CA PHE A 25 28.04 -30.60 -29.87
C PHE A 25 27.84 -29.25 -29.25
N VAL A 26 26.70 -28.58 -29.52
CA VAL A 26 26.26 -27.41 -28.78
C VAL A 26 25.76 -27.90 -27.41
N LEU A 27 26.59 -27.76 -26.38
CA LEU A 27 26.21 -28.00 -25.01
C LEU A 27 25.28 -26.81 -24.59
N ILE A 28 23.96 -27.01 -24.68
CA ILE A 28 22.99 -26.06 -24.12
C ILE A 28 23.07 -26.25 -22.60
N ALA A 29 23.90 -25.43 -21.96
CA ALA A 29 23.87 -25.25 -20.51
C ALA A 29 22.52 -24.56 -20.17
N THR A 30 21.53 -25.31 -19.77
CA THR A 30 20.34 -24.81 -19.10
C THR A 30 20.79 -24.22 -17.76
N VAL A 31 21.07 -22.93 -17.74
CA VAL A 31 21.18 -22.16 -16.50
C VAL A 31 19.79 -22.17 -15.89
N CYS A 32 19.54 -23.09 -14.95
CA CYS A 32 18.44 -22.96 -14.02
C CYS A 32 18.69 -21.66 -13.25
N ALA A 33 18.19 -20.55 -13.72
CA ALA A 33 18.06 -19.35 -12.90
C ALA A 33 17.18 -19.77 -11.71
N ALA A 34 17.78 -19.89 -10.53
CA ALA A 34 17.02 -20.07 -9.31
C ALA A 34 16.01 -18.94 -9.28
N ALA A 35 14.72 -19.26 -9.19
CA ALA A 35 13.67 -18.25 -9.13
C ALA A 35 14.00 -17.31 -7.98
N GLN A 36 14.19 -16.03 -8.28
CA GLN A 36 14.51 -15.03 -7.26
C GLN A 36 13.40 -15.02 -6.22
N ASP A 37 13.78 -15.00 -4.94
CA ASP A 37 12.82 -14.93 -3.83
C ASP A 37 11.93 -13.67 -4.02
N PRO A 38 10.61 -13.82 -4.16
CA PRO A 38 9.73 -12.67 -4.39
C PRO A 38 9.55 -11.79 -3.16
N LEU A 39 9.92 -12.28 -1.96
CA LEU A 39 9.73 -11.64 -0.66
C LEU A 39 11.04 -11.66 0.16
N PRO A 40 12.13 -11.03 -0.32
CA PRO A 40 13.45 -11.15 0.29
C PRO A 40 13.56 -10.48 1.66
N SER A 41 12.67 -9.54 2.01
CA SER A 41 12.59 -8.92 3.33
C SER A 41 11.79 -9.72 4.35
N TRP A 42 11.20 -10.84 3.96
CA TRP A 42 10.52 -11.78 4.84
C TRP A 42 11.45 -12.91 5.27
N ASN A 43 11.37 -13.30 6.53
CA ASN A 43 11.99 -14.53 6.99
C ASN A 43 11.21 -15.74 6.45
N ASP A 44 11.93 -16.85 6.23
CA ASP A 44 11.28 -18.10 5.87
C ASP A 44 10.48 -18.61 7.08
N GLY A 45 9.15 -18.67 6.92
CA GLY A 45 8.23 -19.00 8.00
C GLY A 45 6.80 -19.17 7.50
N ALA A 46 5.88 -19.38 8.43
CA ALA A 46 4.47 -19.66 8.13
C ALA A 46 3.79 -18.50 7.39
N ALA A 47 4.09 -17.24 7.76
CA ALA A 47 3.49 -16.07 7.14
C ALA A 47 3.89 -15.94 5.66
N LYS A 48 5.21 -16.01 5.36
CA LYS A 48 5.71 -16.00 3.97
C LYS A 48 5.16 -17.18 3.16
N GLN A 49 5.11 -18.37 3.76
CA GLN A 49 4.57 -19.57 3.12
C GLN A 49 3.08 -19.44 2.78
N ALA A 50 2.29 -18.86 3.68
CA ALA A 50 0.86 -18.61 3.46
C ALA A 50 0.66 -17.72 2.22
N ILE A 51 1.42 -16.62 2.11
CA ILE A 51 1.38 -15.69 0.97
C ILE A 51 1.74 -16.42 -0.34
N VAL A 52 2.91 -17.05 -0.39
CA VAL A 52 3.41 -17.69 -1.62
C VAL A 52 2.49 -18.83 -2.06
N THR A 53 2.01 -19.64 -1.11
CA THR A 53 1.08 -20.74 -1.38
C THR A 53 -0.26 -20.21 -1.90
N PHE A 54 -0.81 -19.17 -1.28
CA PHE A 54 -2.05 -18.54 -1.71
C PHE A 54 -1.94 -18.00 -3.14
N VAL A 55 -0.92 -17.18 -3.43
CA VAL A 55 -0.74 -16.60 -4.75
C VAL A 55 -0.58 -17.68 -5.80
N LYS A 56 0.28 -18.69 -5.58
CA LYS A 56 0.46 -19.81 -6.51
C LYS A 56 -0.84 -20.57 -6.77
N ALA A 57 -1.59 -20.88 -5.70
CA ALA A 57 -2.83 -21.64 -5.84
C ALA A 57 -3.93 -20.86 -6.58
N THR A 58 -4.00 -19.54 -6.38
CA THR A 58 -5.05 -18.70 -6.98
C THR A 58 -4.73 -18.24 -8.40
N THR A 59 -3.48 -18.39 -8.84
CA THR A 59 -3.04 -17.99 -10.18
C THR A 59 -2.82 -19.14 -11.14
N ASP A 60 -2.74 -20.37 -10.66
CA ASP A 60 -2.63 -21.59 -11.47
C ASP A 60 -4.00 -22.04 -11.96
N PRO A 61 -4.28 -21.99 -13.28
CA PRO A 61 -5.57 -22.42 -13.85
C PRO A 61 -5.93 -23.89 -13.59
N SER A 62 -4.95 -24.73 -13.28
CA SER A 62 -5.17 -26.15 -12.97
C SER A 62 -5.54 -26.40 -11.50
N ASN A 63 -5.37 -25.39 -10.64
CA ASN A 63 -5.63 -25.51 -9.21
C ASN A 63 -7.13 -25.31 -8.89
N PRO A 64 -7.74 -26.13 -8.01
CA PRO A 64 -9.13 -25.95 -7.58
C PRO A 64 -9.42 -24.58 -6.91
N LYS A 65 -8.37 -23.91 -6.44
CA LYS A 65 -8.44 -22.58 -5.82
C LYS A 65 -8.19 -21.43 -6.81
N PHE A 66 -8.12 -21.73 -8.12
CA PHE A 66 -7.91 -20.71 -9.14
C PHE A 66 -8.92 -19.57 -9.04
N VAL A 67 -8.43 -18.35 -9.12
CA VAL A 67 -9.23 -17.12 -9.15
C VAL A 67 -9.03 -16.46 -10.52
N PRO A 68 -10.11 -16.21 -11.28
CA PRO A 68 -10.02 -15.47 -12.55
C PRO A 68 -9.38 -14.09 -12.36
N PRO A 69 -8.57 -13.59 -13.31
CA PRO A 69 -7.83 -12.33 -13.16
C PRO A 69 -8.69 -11.14 -12.76
N GLU A 70 -9.91 -11.02 -13.30
CA GLU A 70 -10.85 -9.94 -13.00
C GLU A 70 -11.39 -9.96 -11.57
N GLN A 71 -11.21 -11.07 -10.83
CA GLN A 71 -11.61 -11.22 -9.43
C GLN A 71 -10.43 -11.10 -8.45
N ARG A 72 -9.20 -10.94 -8.96
CA ARG A 72 -8.00 -10.86 -8.13
C ARG A 72 -7.85 -9.47 -7.56
N ILE A 73 -8.40 -9.25 -6.39
CA ILE A 73 -8.29 -8.01 -5.61
C ILE A 73 -7.63 -8.33 -4.27
N ALA A 74 -6.64 -7.51 -3.90
CA ALA A 74 -6.01 -7.49 -2.59
C ALA A 74 -6.14 -6.09 -1.99
N THR A 75 -6.57 -5.99 -0.73
CA THR A 75 -6.73 -4.74 0.00
C THR A 75 -5.74 -4.63 1.14
N PHE A 76 -5.17 -3.45 1.30
CA PHE A 76 -4.16 -3.14 2.31
C PHE A 76 -4.61 -1.91 3.07
N ASP A 77 -4.68 -2.00 4.38
CA ASP A 77 -4.68 -0.79 5.19
C ASP A 77 -3.35 -0.04 5.02
N GLN A 78 -3.31 1.23 5.40
CA GLN A 78 -2.13 2.05 5.24
C GLN A 78 -1.35 2.20 6.53
N ASP A 79 -1.87 3.00 7.47
CA ASP A 79 -1.19 3.37 8.70
C ASP A 79 -0.99 2.11 9.58
N GLY A 80 0.26 1.81 9.96
CA GLY A 80 0.61 0.59 10.68
C GLY A 80 0.60 -0.71 9.86
N THR A 81 0.14 -0.68 8.61
CA THR A 81 0.15 -1.86 7.73
C THR A 81 1.18 -1.74 6.62
N THR A 82 1.23 -0.61 5.94
CA THR A 82 2.16 -0.39 4.81
C THR A 82 3.26 0.61 5.14
N TRP A 83 3.07 1.45 6.13
CA TRP A 83 4.05 2.39 6.67
C TRP A 83 3.81 2.66 8.16
N VAL A 84 4.66 3.48 8.78
CA VAL A 84 4.57 3.87 10.20
C VAL A 84 3.28 4.61 10.53
N GLU A 85 2.80 4.42 11.77
CA GLU A 85 1.66 5.17 12.32
C GLU A 85 1.95 5.81 13.69
N GLN A 86 3.01 5.33 14.37
CA GLN A 86 3.41 5.84 15.68
C GLN A 86 4.44 6.97 15.56
N PRO A 87 4.45 7.92 16.49
CA PRO A 87 3.57 8.05 17.67
C PRO A 87 2.20 8.63 17.32
N MET A 88 1.99 9.07 16.06
CA MET A 88 0.77 9.71 15.57
C MET A 88 0.63 9.49 14.07
N TYR A 89 -0.60 9.31 13.61
CA TYR A 89 -0.90 9.20 12.18
C TYR A 89 -0.31 10.37 11.39
N THR A 90 0.40 10.06 10.31
CA THR A 90 1.10 11.06 9.48
C THR A 90 0.15 12.17 8.98
N GLN A 91 -1.10 11.86 8.66
CA GLN A 91 -2.08 12.86 8.25
C GLN A 91 -2.46 13.81 9.40
N LEU A 92 -2.46 13.37 10.67
CA LEU A 92 -2.70 14.26 11.80
C LEU A 92 -1.52 15.20 12.02
N VAL A 93 -0.28 14.75 11.84
CA VAL A 93 0.90 15.63 11.85
C VAL A 93 0.73 16.72 10.79
N PHE A 94 0.38 16.35 9.55
CA PHE A 94 0.07 17.31 8.49
C PHE A 94 -1.03 18.30 8.91
N ALA A 95 -2.15 17.81 9.45
CA ALA A 95 -3.28 18.65 9.84
C ALA A 95 -2.91 19.65 10.94
N PHE A 96 -2.11 19.23 11.93
CA PHE A 96 -1.65 20.11 13.00
C PHE A 96 -0.69 21.18 12.49
N GLU A 97 0.24 20.84 11.61
CA GLU A 97 1.11 21.84 10.97
C GLU A 97 0.30 22.80 10.08
N ARG A 98 -0.77 22.32 9.44
CA ARG A 98 -1.70 23.19 8.70
C ARG A 98 -2.43 24.17 9.62
N VAL A 99 -2.85 23.75 10.82
CA VAL A 99 -3.44 24.67 11.81
C VAL A 99 -2.45 25.81 12.13
N VAL A 100 -1.19 25.48 12.37
CA VAL A 100 -0.16 26.49 12.65
C VAL A 100 0.03 27.44 11.45
N ALA A 101 0.08 26.90 10.25
CA ALA A 101 0.26 27.69 9.02
C ALA A 101 -0.94 28.61 8.71
N LEU A 102 -2.17 28.18 9.03
CA LEU A 102 -3.40 28.95 8.80
C LEU A 102 -3.77 29.90 9.93
N ALA A 103 -3.21 29.73 11.14
CA ALA A 103 -3.53 30.52 12.32
C ALA A 103 -3.43 32.05 12.13
N PRO A 104 -2.53 32.62 11.29
CA PRO A 104 -2.53 34.06 10.99
C PRO A 104 -3.81 34.56 10.33
N GLN A 105 -4.52 33.69 9.61
CA GLN A 105 -5.79 33.99 8.92
C GLN A 105 -7.00 33.72 9.83
N HIS A 106 -6.79 32.99 10.95
CA HIS A 106 -7.79 32.53 11.91
C HIS A 106 -7.43 32.96 13.35
N PRO A 107 -7.46 34.27 13.68
CA PRO A 107 -7.04 34.74 15.01
C PRO A 107 -7.90 34.15 16.16
N GLU A 108 -9.13 33.74 15.88
CA GLU A 108 -10.05 33.09 16.84
C GLU A 108 -9.53 31.72 17.29
N TRP A 109 -8.69 31.04 16.51
CA TRP A 109 -8.14 29.72 16.88
C TRP A 109 -7.24 29.76 18.11
N LYS A 110 -6.70 30.94 18.47
CA LYS A 110 -5.90 31.11 19.67
C LYS A 110 -6.70 30.90 20.96
N THR A 111 -8.01 30.99 20.90
CA THR A 111 -8.92 30.89 22.05
C THR A 111 -10.00 29.83 21.90
N THR A 112 -10.04 29.13 20.75
CA THR A 112 -11.06 28.13 20.42
C THR A 112 -10.46 26.73 20.38
N GLN A 113 -11.06 25.77 21.10
CA GLN A 113 -10.70 24.37 21.01
C GLN A 113 -11.25 23.74 19.72
N PRO A 114 -10.55 22.77 19.15
CA PRO A 114 -9.26 22.16 19.58
C PRO A 114 -8.01 22.93 19.12
N PHE A 115 -8.15 23.97 18.29
CA PHE A 115 -7.04 24.71 17.68
C PHE A 115 -6.09 25.33 18.69
N GLN A 116 -6.64 25.86 19.81
CA GLN A 116 -5.82 26.42 20.89
C GLN A 116 -4.81 25.40 21.41
N THR A 117 -5.23 24.17 21.62
CA THR A 117 -4.33 23.08 22.08
C THR A 117 -3.24 22.79 21.05
N VAL A 118 -3.56 22.72 19.76
CA VAL A 118 -2.57 22.54 18.69
C VAL A 118 -1.56 23.69 18.69
N LEU A 119 -2.04 24.94 18.75
CA LEU A 119 -1.20 26.13 18.72
C LEU A 119 -0.31 26.27 19.97
N SER A 120 -0.69 25.68 21.10
CA SER A 120 0.14 25.66 22.32
C SER A 120 1.31 24.68 22.22
N GLY A 121 1.25 23.70 21.30
CA GLY A 121 2.25 22.64 21.17
C GLY A 121 2.20 21.58 22.29
N ASP A 122 1.11 21.53 23.07
CA ASP A 122 0.94 20.54 24.16
C ASP A 122 0.61 19.15 23.59
N LYS A 123 1.65 18.37 23.31
CA LYS A 123 1.53 17.00 22.75
C LYS A 123 0.66 16.10 23.65
N ALA A 124 0.81 16.20 24.99
CA ALA A 124 0.05 15.37 25.92
C ALA A 124 -1.46 15.70 25.94
N ALA A 125 -1.82 16.95 25.66
CA ALA A 125 -3.22 17.34 25.49
C ALA A 125 -3.75 16.90 24.10
N MET A 126 -2.94 16.99 23.05
CA MET A 126 -3.32 16.51 21.71
C MET A 126 -3.59 15.00 21.68
N GLU A 127 -2.86 14.18 22.42
CA GLU A 127 -3.11 12.73 22.56
C GLU A 127 -4.49 12.39 23.14
N LYS A 128 -5.14 13.36 23.78
CA LYS A 128 -6.48 13.20 24.38
C LYS A 128 -7.60 13.74 23.51
N PHE A 129 -7.32 14.18 22.29
CA PHE A 129 -8.36 14.66 21.39
C PHE A 129 -9.40 13.58 21.13
N SER A 130 -10.66 14.00 21.22
CA SER A 130 -11.78 13.16 20.80
C SER A 130 -11.83 13.07 19.27
N LEU A 131 -12.56 12.08 18.76
CA LEU A 131 -12.82 11.97 17.30
C LEU A 131 -13.43 13.26 16.73
N ASN A 132 -14.31 13.93 17.48
CA ASN A 132 -14.90 15.21 17.08
C ASN A 132 -13.88 16.35 16.99
N ASP A 133 -12.88 16.37 17.90
CA ASP A 133 -11.81 17.36 17.83
C ASP A 133 -10.94 17.14 16.58
N LEU A 134 -10.60 15.88 16.30
CA LEU A 134 -9.83 15.52 15.11
C LEU A 134 -10.60 15.83 13.82
N GLU A 135 -11.89 15.50 13.75
CA GLU A 135 -12.76 15.83 12.62
C GLU A 135 -12.84 17.35 12.42
N THR A 136 -12.99 18.13 13.50
CA THR A 136 -13.02 19.60 13.44
C THR A 136 -11.72 20.15 12.82
N ILE A 137 -10.56 19.62 13.22
CA ILE A 137 -9.26 20.02 12.69
C ILE A 137 -9.15 19.62 11.21
N ILE A 138 -9.51 18.39 10.86
CA ILE A 138 -9.46 17.89 9.48
C ILE A 138 -10.36 18.75 8.57
N VAL A 139 -11.61 18.99 8.97
CA VAL A 139 -12.52 19.83 8.20
C VAL A 139 -11.93 21.22 7.98
N ALA A 140 -11.44 21.87 9.02
CA ALA A 140 -10.90 23.24 8.93
C ALA A 140 -9.62 23.33 8.05
N THR A 141 -8.82 22.29 8.00
CA THR A 141 -7.53 22.29 7.31
C THR A 141 -7.56 21.68 5.92
N HIS A 142 -8.62 20.90 5.58
CA HIS A 142 -8.72 20.11 4.34
C HIS A 142 -9.86 20.56 3.42
N SER A 143 -10.68 21.56 3.80
CA SER A 143 -11.79 22.09 2.99
C SER A 143 -11.58 23.53 2.53
N GLY A 144 -12.53 24.07 1.75
CA GLY A 144 -12.50 25.46 1.28
C GLY A 144 -11.48 25.73 0.17
N MET A 145 -10.97 24.70 -0.48
CA MET A 145 -10.03 24.78 -1.59
C MET A 145 -10.37 23.74 -2.66
N THR A 146 -9.79 23.83 -3.85
CA THR A 146 -9.99 22.80 -4.88
C THR A 146 -9.24 21.50 -4.52
N VAL A 147 -9.67 20.39 -5.14
CA VAL A 147 -8.98 19.08 -5.01
C VAL A 147 -7.51 19.20 -5.44
N GLU A 148 -7.25 19.92 -6.54
CA GLU A 148 -5.90 20.13 -7.08
C GLU A 148 -5.02 20.96 -6.12
N GLN A 149 -5.59 22.01 -5.51
CA GLN A 149 -4.88 22.81 -4.51
C GLN A 149 -4.51 21.97 -3.29
N PHE A 150 -5.46 21.18 -2.78
CA PHE A 150 -5.19 20.29 -1.65
C PHE A 150 -4.10 19.27 -2.00
N ASN A 151 -4.18 18.64 -3.17
CA ASN A 151 -3.18 17.67 -3.64
C ASN A 151 -1.78 18.31 -3.73
N SER A 152 -1.67 19.54 -4.26
CA SER A 152 -0.37 20.25 -4.31
C SER A 152 0.17 20.52 -2.91
N ILE A 153 -0.66 20.99 -1.97
CA ILE A 153 -0.26 21.26 -0.59
C ILE A 153 0.26 19.98 0.09
N VAL A 154 -0.43 18.86 -0.09
CA VAL A 154 0.03 17.58 0.47
C VAL A 154 1.35 17.14 -0.15
N LYS A 155 1.50 17.23 -1.48
CA LYS A 155 2.76 16.90 -2.17
C LYS A 155 3.94 17.73 -1.68
N ASP A 156 3.75 19.04 -1.54
CA ASP A 156 4.79 19.94 -1.06
C ASP A 156 5.18 19.64 0.39
N TRP A 157 4.21 19.29 1.21
CA TRP A 157 4.44 18.93 2.61
C TRP A 157 5.15 17.59 2.74
N ILE A 158 4.64 16.53 2.12
CA ILE A 158 5.20 15.17 2.26
C ILE A 158 6.64 15.06 1.71
N ALA A 159 6.97 15.91 0.73
CA ALA A 159 8.32 15.98 0.19
C ALA A 159 9.36 16.54 1.20
N GLN A 160 8.91 17.24 2.25
CA GLN A 160 9.79 17.88 3.23
C GLN A 160 9.62 17.30 4.62
N ALA A 161 8.44 16.82 4.97
CA ALA A 161 8.09 16.30 6.29
C ALA A 161 8.98 15.11 6.67
N LYS A 162 9.47 15.13 7.92
CA LYS A 162 10.33 14.08 8.45
C LYS A 162 9.79 13.61 9.79
N ASP A 163 9.90 12.32 9.98
CA ASP A 163 9.63 11.70 11.28
C ASP A 163 10.70 12.08 12.32
N GLU A 164 10.29 12.29 13.56
CA GLU A 164 11.17 12.74 14.65
C GLU A 164 12.15 11.64 15.11
N ARG A 165 11.77 10.36 15.04
CA ARG A 165 12.59 9.24 15.52
C ARG A 165 13.72 8.91 14.57
N TRP A 166 13.39 8.78 13.26
CA TRP A 166 14.35 8.35 12.24
C TRP A 166 15.01 9.52 11.50
N HIS A 167 14.48 10.76 11.63
CA HIS A 167 14.92 11.94 10.88
C HIS A 167 14.88 11.74 9.36
N ARG A 168 13.96 10.86 8.89
CA ARG A 168 13.72 10.52 7.49
C ARG A 168 12.37 11.02 7.03
N HIS A 169 12.22 11.21 5.72
CA HIS A 169 10.92 11.53 5.15
C HIS A 169 9.94 10.39 5.42
N TYR A 170 8.66 10.72 5.67
CA TYR A 170 7.62 9.71 5.87
C TYR A 170 7.53 8.71 4.70
N THR A 171 7.79 9.17 3.46
CA THR A 171 7.85 8.33 2.26
C THR A 171 8.98 7.29 2.27
N GLU A 172 9.98 7.43 3.15
CA GLU A 172 11.04 6.43 3.35
C GLU A 172 10.70 5.42 4.46
N LEU A 173 9.63 5.71 5.26
CA LEU A 173 9.22 4.87 6.37
C LEU A 173 8.13 3.85 5.98
N VAL A 174 8.19 3.42 4.73
CA VAL A 174 7.36 2.33 4.20
C VAL A 174 7.94 0.99 4.65
N TYR A 175 7.08 0.09 5.07
CA TYR A 175 7.51 -1.26 5.45
C TYR A 175 7.90 -2.04 4.19
N GLN A 176 9.20 -2.28 4.05
CA GLN A 176 9.77 -2.96 2.88
C GLN A 176 9.12 -4.32 2.60
N PRO A 177 8.82 -5.17 3.61
CA PRO A 177 8.12 -6.44 3.37
C PRO A 177 6.74 -6.26 2.74
N MET A 178 6.00 -5.22 3.14
CA MET A 178 4.67 -4.95 2.59
C MET A 178 4.72 -4.38 1.18
N LEU A 179 5.73 -3.56 0.88
CA LEU A 179 5.98 -3.08 -0.48
C LEU A 179 6.30 -4.24 -1.43
N GLU A 180 7.17 -5.17 -1.01
CA GLU A 180 7.48 -6.40 -1.76
C GLU A 180 6.22 -7.26 -1.96
N LEU A 181 5.39 -7.36 -0.94
CA LEU A 181 4.13 -8.10 -0.98
C LEU A 181 3.16 -7.50 -2.02
N MET A 182 2.95 -6.18 -2.01
CA MET A 182 2.12 -5.50 -3.02
C MET A 182 2.66 -5.74 -4.44
N HIS A 183 3.97 -5.59 -4.64
CA HIS A 183 4.61 -5.86 -5.93
C HIS A 183 4.42 -7.33 -6.36
N TYR A 184 4.56 -8.28 -5.43
CA TYR A 184 4.36 -9.70 -5.72
C TYR A 184 2.93 -10.01 -6.13
N PHE A 185 1.93 -9.43 -5.46
CA PHE A 185 0.53 -9.55 -5.85
C PHE A 185 0.27 -8.98 -7.26
N ARG A 186 0.75 -7.76 -7.52
CA ARG A 186 0.60 -7.11 -8.85
C ARG A 186 1.27 -7.90 -9.96
N ALA A 187 2.50 -8.41 -9.74
CA ALA A 187 3.22 -9.26 -10.69
C ALA A 187 2.48 -10.57 -11.02
N ASN A 188 1.56 -10.99 -10.14
CA ASN A 188 0.71 -12.16 -10.30
C ASN A 188 -0.74 -11.83 -10.73
N GLY A 189 -0.95 -10.61 -11.25
CA GLY A 189 -2.22 -10.17 -11.84
C GLY A 189 -3.31 -9.80 -10.84
N TYR A 190 -2.95 -9.49 -9.59
CA TYR A 190 -3.86 -8.88 -8.63
C TYR A 190 -3.89 -7.36 -8.80
N LYS A 191 -5.07 -6.76 -8.64
CA LYS A 191 -5.20 -5.33 -8.32
C LYS A 191 -4.99 -5.16 -6.82
N THR A 192 -4.19 -4.17 -6.43
CA THR A 192 -3.91 -3.87 -5.02
C THR A 192 -4.49 -2.52 -4.67
N TYR A 193 -5.36 -2.50 -3.68
CA TYR A 193 -6.00 -1.28 -3.19
C TYR A 193 -5.44 -0.91 -1.82
N ILE A 194 -5.15 0.36 -1.60
CA ILE A 194 -5.02 0.90 -0.25
C ILE A 194 -6.41 1.27 0.24
N VAL A 195 -6.76 0.79 1.45
CA VAL A 195 -8.07 1.00 2.10
C VAL A 195 -7.81 1.60 3.47
N THR A 196 -7.87 2.93 3.57
CA THR A 196 -7.43 3.68 4.74
C THR A 196 -8.56 4.43 5.46
N GLY A 197 -8.53 4.45 6.79
CA GLY A 197 -9.36 5.36 7.57
C GLY A 197 -8.99 6.84 7.38
N GLY A 198 -7.77 7.12 6.92
CA GLY A 198 -7.29 8.43 6.55
C GLY A 198 -7.94 8.98 5.29
N GLY A 199 -7.60 10.23 4.95
CA GLY A 199 -8.17 10.94 3.81
C GLY A 199 -7.70 10.37 2.47
N GLN A 200 -8.66 9.97 1.63
CA GLN A 200 -8.40 9.44 0.29
C GLN A 200 -7.49 10.35 -0.54
N GLU A 201 -7.79 11.67 -0.57
CA GLU A 201 -7.01 12.64 -1.34
C GLU A 201 -5.61 12.88 -0.75
N PHE A 202 -5.44 12.73 0.58
CA PHE A 202 -4.13 12.80 1.21
C PHE A 202 -3.23 11.68 0.70
N VAL A 203 -3.74 10.45 0.69
CA VAL A 203 -2.98 9.27 0.23
C VAL A 203 -2.74 9.31 -1.28
N ARG A 204 -3.71 9.73 -2.08
CA ARG A 204 -3.58 9.88 -3.54
C ARG A 204 -2.42 10.78 -3.95
N ALA A 205 -2.08 11.77 -3.11
CA ALA A 205 -1.00 12.70 -3.41
C ALA A 205 0.38 12.04 -3.59
N TYR A 206 0.62 10.89 -2.96
CA TYR A 206 1.94 10.23 -2.96
C TYR A 206 1.91 8.71 -3.25
N ALA A 207 0.75 8.06 -3.22
CA ALA A 207 0.66 6.60 -3.30
C ALA A 207 1.26 6.02 -4.59
N GLU A 208 1.10 6.67 -5.73
CA GLU A 208 1.67 6.20 -6.99
C GLU A 208 3.20 6.21 -6.95
N GLN A 209 3.80 7.27 -6.42
CA GLN A 209 5.25 7.37 -6.28
C GLN A 209 5.81 6.40 -5.25
N VAL A 210 5.11 6.21 -4.12
CA VAL A 210 5.61 5.44 -2.96
C VAL A 210 5.34 3.95 -3.10
N TYR A 211 4.14 3.57 -3.54
CA TYR A 211 3.68 2.18 -3.59
C TYR A 211 3.50 1.63 -5.01
N GLY A 212 3.56 2.48 -6.04
CA GLY A 212 3.19 2.11 -7.40
C GLY A 212 1.70 1.83 -7.56
N ILE A 213 0.86 2.39 -6.67
CA ILE A 213 -0.60 2.22 -6.67
C ILE A 213 -1.25 3.49 -7.25
N PRO A 214 -2.00 3.39 -8.36
CA PRO A 214 -2.59 4.54 -9.00
C PRO A 214 -3.75 5.12 -8.17
N PRO A 215 -4.12 6.40 -8.37
CA PRO A 215 -5.09 7.09 -7.53
C PRO A 215 -6.49 6.45 -7.50
N GLU A 216 -6.90 5.77 -8.55
CA GLU A 216 -8.19 5.04 -8.60
C GLU A 216 -8.20 3.76 -7.74
N GLU A 217 -7.05 3.27 -7.31
CA GLU A 217 -6.91 2.12 -6.40
C GLU A 217 -6.72 2.56 -4.93
N ILE A 218 -7.00 3.82 -4.61
CA ILE A 218 -7.02 4.35 -3.24
C ILE A 218 -8.47 4.55 -2.81
N ILE A 219 -8.85 3.86 -1.73
CA ILE A 219 -10.15 3.96 -1.05
C ILE A 219 -9.89 4.53 0.34
N GLY A 220 -10.55 5.60 0.70
CA GLY A 220 -10.33 6.27 1.98
C GLY A 220 -11.48 7.18 2.38
N SER A 221 -11.40 7.74 3.58
CA SER A 221 -12.35 8.76 4.00
C SER A 221 -12.29 9.95 3.04
N ALA A 222 -13.43 10.41 2.59
CA ALA A 222 -13.51 11.44 1.56
C ALA A 222 -14.35 12.64 2.02
N MET A 223 -13.85 13.84 1.73
CA MET A 223 -14.67 15.06 1.85
C MET A 223 -15.65 15.13 0.68
N ASP A 224 -16.82 15.69 0.93
CA ASP A 224 -17.77 16.05 -0.13
C ASP A 224 -17.17 17.10 -1.07
N THR A 225 -17.63 17.11 -2.31
CA THR A 225 -17.13 18.05 -3.34
C THR A 225 -18.25 18.65 -4.13
N THR A 226 -18.17 19.96 -4.36
CA THR A 226 -19.10 20.70 -5.25
C THR A 226 -18.40 21.09 -6.54
N TYR A 227 -19.06 20.79 -7.67
CA TYR A 227 -18.62 21.26 -8.97
C TYR A 227 -18.80 22.78 -9.06
N SER A 228 -17.76 23.51 -9.48
CA SER A 228 -17.74 24.96 -9.54
C SER A 228 -16.84 25.45 -10.69
N TYR A 229 -16.74 26.77 -10.82
CA TYR A 229 -15.82 27.44 -11.74
C TYR A 229 -14.89 28.38 -10.96
N ASN A 230 -13.63 28.41 -11.34
CA ASN A 230 -12.68 29.41 -10.82
C ASN A 230 -12.88 30.77 -11.52
N ASP A 231 -12.10 31.78 -11.09
CA ASP A 231 -12.18 33.14 -11.62
C ASP A 231 -11.81 33.23 -13.12
N GLN A 232 -11.18 32.22 -13.68
CA GLN A 232 -10.83 32.10 -15.10
C GLN A 232 -11.89 31.34 -15.92
N GLY A 233 -13.00 30.95 -15.29
CA GLY A 233 -14.07 30.19 -15.93
C GLY A 233 -13.73 28.70 -16.18
N GLN A 234 -12.69 28.17 -15.56
CA GLN A 234 -12.34 26.76 -15.66
C GLN A 234 -13.09 25.95 -14.61
N SER A 235 -13.55 24.76 -14.99
CA SER A 235 -14.22 23.84 -14.06
C SER A 235 -13.28 23.32 -12.99
N VAL A 236 -13.75 23.28 -11.74
CA VAL A 236 -13.03 22.78 -10.56
C VAL A 236 -13.95 21.98 -9.65
N LEU A 237 -13.38 21.12 -8.82
CA LEU A 237 -14.08 20.50 -7.69
C LEU A 237 -13.62 21.15 -6.40
N MET A 238 -14.55 21.84 -5.72
CA MET A 238 -14.32 22.44 -4.41
C MET A 238 -14.55 21.41 -3.31
N ARG A 239 -13.64 21.31 -2.36
CA ARG A 239 -13.75 20.45 -1.18
C ARG A 239 -14.62 21.14 -0.13
N ASP A 240 -15.77 20.55 0.16
CA ASP A 240 -16.74 21.08 1.12
C ASP A 240 -16.35 20.69 2.57
N PRO A 241 -16.76 21.47 3.58
CA PRO A 241 -16.49 21.18 4.99
C PRO A 241 -17.43 20.08 5.53
N LYS A 242 -17.53 18.97 4.81
CA LYS A 242 -18.42 17.86 5.12
C LYS A 242 -17.78 16.55 4.68
N LEU A 243 -17.84 15.56 5.56
CA LEU A 243 -17.41 14.19 5.24
C LEU A 243 -18.48 13.52 4.34
N LEU A 244 -18.06 12.98 3.21
CA LEU A 244 -18.88 12.18 2.30
C LEU A 244 -18.80 10.69 2.64
N LEU A 245 -17.58 10.18 2.84
CA LEU A 245 -17.29 8.79 3.21
C LEU A 245 -16.46 8.75 4.48
N ASN A 246 -16.81 7.86 5.39
CA ASN A 246 -16.02 7.53 6.57
C ASN A 246 -15.52 6.08 6.46
N ASN A 247 -14.32 5.89 5.97
CA ASN A 247 -13.73 4.59 5.65
C ASN A 247 -13.05 3.94 6.88
N ASN A 248 -13.69 4.06 8.06
CA ASN A 248 -13.27 3.39 9.29
C ASN A 248 -14.19 2.21 9.60
N PHE A 249 -13.66 1.16 10.22
CA PHE A 249 -14.41 -0.02 10.66
C PHE A 249 -15.26 -0.63 9.52
N SER A 250 -16.60 -0.64 9.66
CA SER A 250 -17.51 -1.16 8.62
C SER A 250 -17.42 -0.37 7.31
N GLY A 251 -17.11 0.92 7.38
CA GLY A 251 -16.91 1.76 6.21
C GLY A 251 -15.87 1.20 5.25
N LYS A 252 -14.80 0.55 5.74
CA LYS A 252 -13.83 -0.13 4.87
C LYS A 252 -14.50 -1.19 3.97
N ALA A 253 -15.38 -2.01 4.52
CA ALA A 253 -16.09 -3.03 3.75
C ALA A 253 -17.12 -2.43 2.79
N GLU A 254 -17.84 -1.41 3.25
CA GLU A 254 -18.87 -0.69 2.47
C GLU A 254 -18.23 0.02 1.27
N ASP A 255 -17.13 0.72 1.49
CA ASP A 255 -16.44 1.47 0.45
C ASP A 255 -15.68 0.53 -0.52
N ILE A 256 -15.10 -0.58 -0.04
CA ILE A 256 -14.57 -1.61 -0.95
C ILE A 256 -15.66 -2.07 -1.92
N TYR A 257 -16.87 -2.36 -1.43
CA TYR A 257 -17.97 -2.73 -2.30
C TYR A 257 -18.36 -1.60 -3.25
N LEU A 258 -18.47 -0.37 -2.75
CA LEU A 258 -18.83 0.81 -3.54
C LEU A 258 -17.87 1.01 -4.73
N PHE A 259 -16.57 0.89 -4.49
CA PHE A 259 -15.55 1.15 -5.52
C PHE A 259 -15.26 -0.06 -6.43
N THR A 260 -15.41 -1.28 -5.92
CA THR A 260 -14.98 -2.49 -6.66
C THR A 260 -16.13 -3.42 -7.07
N GLY A 261 -17.27 -3.37 -6.37
CA GLY A 261 -18.39 -4.31 -6.53
C GLY A 261 -18.04 -5.75 -6.17
N ARG A 262 -16.94 -6.01 -5.43
CA ARG A 262 -16.39 -7.34 -5.21
C ARG A 262 -15.85 -7.53 -3.80
N HIS A 263 -15.86 -8.79 -3.34
CA HIS A 263 -15.07 -9.19 -2.18
C HIS A 263 -13.58 -9.31 -2.56
N PRO A 264 -12.65 -8.73 -1.80
CA PRO A 264 -11.23 -8.98 -1.96
C PRO A 264 -10.90 -10.47 -1.76
N LYS A 265 -9.83 -10.95 -2.39
CA LYS A 265 -9.28 -12.29 -2.17
C LYS A 265 -8.17 -12.29 -1.13
N ALA A 266 -7.60 -11.14 -0.85
CA ALA A 266 -6.66 -10.95 0.25
C ALA A 266 -6.91 -9.61 0.93
N ALA A 267 -6.75 -9.57 2.26
CA ALA A 267 -6.87 -8.35 3.07
C ALA A 267 -5.78 -8.32 4.14
N PHE A 268 -5.16 -7.16 4.28
CA PHE A 268 -4.04 -6.91 5.18
C PHE A 268 -4.33 -5.67 6.02
N GLY A 269 -4.16 -5.79 7.33
CA GLY A 269 -4.38 -4.71 8.30
C GLY A 269 -3.48 -4.88 9.50
N ASN A 270 -3.66 -4.05 10.55
CA ASN A 270 -2.91 -4.15 11.80
C ASN A 270 -3.74 -3.86 13.05
N SER A 271 -4.96 -3.41 12.90
CA SER A 271 -5.75 -2.90 14.03
C SER A 271 -7.21 -3.36 14.04
N THR A 272 -7.91 -3.02 15.13
CA THR A 272 -9.37 -3.23 15.24
C THR A 272 -10.16 -2.50 14.15
N GLY A 273 -9.59 -1.44 13.57
CA GLY A 273 -10.18 -0.70 12.44
C GLY A 273 -10.29 -1.52 11.16
N ASP A 274 -9.50 -2.59 11.02
CA ASP A 274 -9.41 -3.41 9.82
C ASP A 274 -10.27 -4.67 9.87
N ARG A 275 -10.80 -4.99 11.06
CA ARG A 275 -11.52 -6.22 11.31
C ARG A 275 -12.58 -6.50 10.25
N GLN A 276 -13.43 -5.51 9.95
CA GLN A 276 -14.54 -5.67 9.00
C GLN A 276 -14.04 -5.83 7.55
N MET A 277 -12.92 -5.21 7.18
CA MET A 277 -12.28 -5.43 5.88
C MET A 277 -11.83 -6.90 5.72
N LEU A 278 -11.20 -7.48 6.75
CA LEU A 278 -10.76 -8.86 6.73
C LEU A 278 -11.97 -9.83 6.72
N GLU A 279 -13.00 -9.56 7.53
CA GLU A 279 -14.25 -10.32 7.53
C GLU A 279 -14.94 -10.30 6.16
N TYR A 280 -15.00 -9.14 5.52
CA TYR A 280 -15.59 -8.97 4.20
C TYR A 280 -14.81 -9.74 3.13
N ALA A 281 -13.48 -9.75 3.19
CA ALA A 281 -12.67 -10.57 2.31
C ALA A 281 -12.90 -12.07 2.54
N GLN A 282 -12.98 -12.51 3.80
CA GLN A 282 -13.23 -13.90 4.15
C GLN A 282 -14.63 -14.40 3.74
N ALA A 283 -15.63 -13.53 3.78
CA ALA A 283 -17.01 -13.86 3.41
C ALA A 283 -17.19 -14.09 1.89
N GLY A 284 -16.21 -13.69 1.07
CA GLY A 284 -16.22 -13.94 -0.36
C GLY A 284 -16.05 -15.42 -0.70
N SER A 285 -16.60 -15.85 -1.84
CA SER A 285 -16.48 -17.23 -2.30
C SER A 285 -15.04 -17.59 -2.70
N GLY A 286 -14.67 -18.87 -2.52
CA GLY A 286 -13.38 -19.43 -2.94
C GLY A 286 -12.23 -19.15 -1.97
N ALA A 287 -11.00 -19.17 -2.49
CA ALA A 287 -9.83 -18.95 -1.66
C ALA A 287 -9.69 -17.49 -1.21
N SER A 288 -9.33 -17.30 0.06
CA SER A 288 -9.04 -15.98 0.63
C SER A 288 -7.85 -16.03 1.60
N LEU A 289 -7.17 -14.88 1.77
CA LEU A 289 -6.03 -14.72 2.68
C LEU A 289 -6.22 -13.46 3.51
N MET A 290 -6.31 -13.59 4.83
CA MET A 290 -6.42 -12.50 5.78
C MET A 290 -5.21 -12.48 6.69
N MET A 291 -4.55 -11.32 6.81
CA MET A 291 -3.35 -11.15 7.61
C MET A 291 -3.38 -9.85 8.43
N LEU A 292 -2.86 -9.92 9.65
CA LEU A 292 -2.75 -8.77 10.56
C LEU A 292 -1.30 -8.61 11.01
N VAL A 293 -0.75 -7.41 10.88
CA VAL A 293 0.59 -7.06 11.37
C VAL A 293 0.51 -6.79 12.88
N LEU A 294 1.31 -7.53 13.65
CA LEU A 294 1.53 -7.31 15.07
C LEU A 294 2.82 -6.51 15.24
N HIS A 295 2.72 -5.34 15.84
CA HIS A 295 3.86 -4.45 16.10
C HIS A 295 4.55 -4.87 17.39
N ASP A 296 5.45 -5.85 17.32
CA ASP A 296 6.14 -6.48 18.44
C ASP A 296 7.67 -6.24 18.46
N ASP A 297 8.15 -5.25 17.68
CA ASP A 297 9.58 -4.95 17.57
C ASP A 297 9.92 -3.51 18.00
N ALA A 298 10.03 -3.28 19.29
CA ALA A 298 10.42 -1.99 19.86
C ALA A 298 11.83 -1.51 19.46
N GLN A 299 12.69 -2.40 18.96
CA GLN A 299 14.05 -2.04 18.60
C GLN A 299 14.14 -1.39 17.22
N ARG A 300 13.48 -1.99 16.22
CA ARG A 300 13.54 -1.53 14.82
C ARG A 300 12.41 -0.55 14.49
N GLU A 301 11.25 -0.75 15.15
CA GLU A 301 10.04 0.07 15.01
C GLU A 301 9.45 0.33 16.42
N TYR A 302 8.20 0.71 16.57
CA TYR A 302 7.51 0.79 17.85
C TYR A 302 6.86 -0.56 18.19
N ALA A 303 6.77 -0.89 19.49
CA ALA A 303 5.96 -2.01 19.96
C ALA A 303 4.71 -1.46 20.66
N TYR A 304 3.54 -1.83 20.17
CA TYR A 304 2.26 -1.32 20.66
C TYR A 304 1.09 -2.21 20.25
N GLY A 305 -0.09 -1.89 20.80
CA GLY A 305 -1.29 -2.71 20.72
C GLY A 305 -1.30 -3.71 21.88
N PRO A 306 -2.33 -3.79 22.72
CA PRO A 306 -2.29 -4.55 23.98
C PRO A 306 -2.25 -6.08 23.81
N ALA A 307 -2.40 -6.61 22.59
CA ALA A 307 -2.23 -8.03 22.32
C ALA A 307 -0.86 -8.53 22.78
N HIS A 308 -0.82 -9.72 23.35
CA HIS A 308 0.40 -10.35 23.87
C HIS A 308 1.15 -9.54 24.94
N GLY A 309 0.47 -8.64 25.66
CA GLY A 309 1.07 -7.83 26.70
C GLY A 309 1.93 -6.69 26.18
N LEU A 310 1.78 -6.32 24.91
CA LEU A 310 2.40 -5.12 24.35
C LEU A 310 1.79 -3.86 24.97
N PRO A 311 2.49 -2.71 24.92
CA PRO A 311 1.97 -1.44 25.43
C PRO A 311 0.63 -1.07 24.79
N ASP A 312 -0.27 -0.49 25.57
CA ASP A 312 -1.52 0.06 25.07
C ASP A 312 -1.28 1.29 24.19
N SER A 313 -2.15 1.52 23.22
CA SER A 313 -2.06 2.66 22.31
C SER A 313 -3.44 3.04 21.78
N ASN A 314 -3.68 4.36 21.68
CA ASN A 314 -4.85 4.90 20.97
C ASN A 314 -4.65 4.95 19.44
N VAL A 315 -3.42 4.72 18.98
CA VAL A 315 -3.04 4.67 17.56
C VAL A 315 -2.71 3.23 17.23
N GLY A 316 -3.37 2.64 16.24
CA GLY A 316 -3.09 1.27 15.79
C GLY A 316 -3.45 0.19 16.82
N THR A 317 -4.61 0.29 17.48
CA THR A 317 -5.00 -0.63 18.58
C THR A 317 -5.23 -2.04 18.05
N PHE A 318 -4.33 -2.96 18.41
CA PHE A 318 -4.48 -4.40 18.17
C PHE A 318 -4.76 -5.11 19.49
N THR A 319 -6.05 -5.30 19.81
CA THR A 319 -6.48 -5.88 21.09
C THR A 319 -6.20 -7.37 21.17
N GLN A 320 -6.09 -7.92 22.42
CA GLN A 320 -6.03 -9.36 22.62
C GLN A 320 -7.27 -10.06 22.03
N ALA A 321 -8.44 -9.45 22.13
CA ALA A 321 -9.66 -9.99 21.55
C ALA A 321 -9.58 -10.14 20.01
N LEU A 322 -9.03 -9.16 19.31
CA LEU A 322 -8.80 -9.27 17.86
C LEU A 322 -7.77 -10.36 17.52
N TYR A 323 -6.72 -10.49 18.34
CA TYR A 323 -5.72 -11.54 18.16
C TYR A 323 -6.34 -12.94 18.30
N ASP A 324 -7.15 -13.15 19.35
CA ASP A 324 -7.83 -14.42 19.60
C ASP A 324 -8.84 -14.74 18.49
N GLU A 325 -9.58 -13.73 18.02
CA GLU A 325 -10.48 -13.85 16.88
C GLU A 325 -9.73 -14.22 15.59
N ALA A 326 -8.61 -13.56 15.30
CA ALA A 326 -7.77 -13.87 14.15
C ALA A 326 -7.35 -15.34 14.15
N LYS A 327 -6.92 -15.86 15.30
CA LYS A 327 -6.58 -17.29 15.47
C LYS A 327 -7.79 -18.20 15.26
N ALA A 328 -8.93 -17.86 15.84
CA ALA A 328 -10.15 -18.65 15.71
C ALA A 328 -10.68 -18.72 14.27
N LYS A 329 -10.54 -17.63 13.51
CA LYS A 329 -10.94 -17.54 12.10
C LYS A 329 -9.89 -18.06 11.12
N GLY A 330 -8.72 -18.47 11.57
CA GLY A 330 -7.61 -18.93 10.73
C GLY A 330 -6.90 -17.81 9.98
N TRP A 331 -6.97 -16.57 10.47
CA TRP A 331 -6.20 -15.46 9.95
C TRP A 331 -4.75 -15.57 10.40
N THR A 332 -3.82 -15.12 9.56
CA THR A 332 -2.39 -15.13 9.90
C THR A 332 -2.03 -13.82 10.61
N VAL A 333 -1.45 -13.93 11.80
CA VAL A 333 -0.81 -12.79 12.47
C VAL A 333 0.65 -12.77 12.10
N ILE A 334 1.09 -11.66 11.53
CA ILE A 334 2.48 -11.40 11.12
C ILE A 334 3.19 -10.75 12.31
N SER A 335 4.21 -11.39 12.86
CA SER A 335 5.09 -10.79 13.85
C SER A 335 6.13 -9.93 13.13
N MET A 336 6.11 -8.63 13.33
CA MET A 336 7.13 -7.74 12.75
C MET A 336 8.54 -8.16 13.15
N LYS A 337 8.71 -8.61 14.39
CA LYS A 337 9.98 -9.06 14.95
C LYS A 337 10.48 -10.37 14.34
N ASN A 338 9.59 -11.34 14.11
CA ASN A 338 9.99 -12.70 13.76
C ASN A 338 9.83 -13.01 12.27
N ASP A 339 8.80 -12.44 11.61
CA ASP A 339 8.48 -12.72 10.21
C ASP A 339 9.19 -11.78 9.23
N TRP A 340 9.65 -10.59 9.68
CA TRP A 340 10.35 -9.62 8.86
C TRP A 340 11.85 -9.61 9.13
N ARG A 341 12.65 -9.85 8.09
CA ARG A 341 14.11 -9.78 8.13
C ARG A 341 14.59 -8.35 8.30
N ARG A 342 13.97 -7.41 7.61
CA ARG A 342 14.12 -5.96 7.79
C ARG A 342 12.76 -5.29 7.69
N ILE A 343 12.61 -4.12 8.32
CA ILE A 343 11.36 -3.36 8.32
C ILE A 343 11.42 -2.30 7.22
N PHE A 344 12.46 -1.50 7.19
CA PHE A 344 12.62 -0.41 6.23
C PHE A 344 13.67 -0.72 5.17
N ALA A 345 13.60 -0.04 4.03
CA ALA A 345 14.58 -0.20 2.95
C ALA A 345 16.01 0.15 3.38
N PHE A 346 16.16 1.04 4.36
CA PHE A 346 17.46 1.47 4.90
C PHE A 346 18.01 0.58 6.03
N ASP A 347 17.25 -0.39 6.53
CA ASP A 347 17.74 -1.34 7.53
C ASP A 347 18.87 -2.20 6.94
N LYS A 348 19.90 -2.46 7.76
CA LYS A 348 21.09 -3.23 7.37
C LYS A 348 20.85 -4.74 7.42
#